data_9d5b354127da7fdab6934d7686614812
#
_entry.id   9d5b354127da7fdab6934d7686614812
#
_cell.length_a   1.000
_cell.length_b   1.000
_cell.length_c   1.000
_cell.angle_alpha   90.00
_cell.angle_beta   90.00
_cell.angle_gamma   90.00
#
_symmetry.space_group_name_H-M   'P 1'
#
loop_
_entity.id
_entity.type
_entity.pdbx_description
1 polymer ?
#
loop_
_entity_poly.entity_id
_entity_poly.type
_entity_poly.pdbx_seq_one_letter_code
_entity_poly.pdbx_strand_id
1 'polypeptide(L)'
;MKLEEMKPREINAVLRECPLAYLVWGALEWHGVHNAIGLDTIKAYNMALDLCRETGGVVLPPVYCGYQTMRPWQGFTHTFEFSRELVTQYAYEYLENLYDEGFRAIVLLMGHYGNKHVEALNAAVDHFVERHANVRVLAMPDYVPASWVNVSGGDHAGKNETSLLMHYRPDLVDLSRLPEGELDPNREGCTANAKEASAEHGAMLARVFVEQATPRVRELLREAMEAQPKEIADGG
;
A
#
# COMPACT_ATOMS: atom_id res chain seq x y z
N MET A 1 -10.65 -3.62 9.71
CA MET A 1 -11.79 -2.67 9.77
C MET A 1 -11.38 -1.38 9.07
N LYS A 2 -12.30 -0.61 8.49
CA LYS A 2 -12.02 0.69 7.88
C LYS A 2 -12.17 1.80 8.92
N LEU A 3 -11.11 2.57 9.15
CA LEU A 3 -11.07 3.55 10.22
C LEU A 3 -12.18 4.62 10.08
N GLU A 4 -12.42 5.10 8.85
CA GLU A 4 -13.41 6.13 8.55
C GLU A 4 -14.87 5.71 8.79
N GLU A 5 -15.12 4.41 8.91
CA GLU A 5 -16.46 3.84 9.19
C GLU A 5 -16.66 3.57 10.69
N MET A 6 -15.62 3.75 11.53
CA MET A 6 -15.64 3.41 12.96
C MET A 6 -16.07 4.60 13.84
N LYS A 7 -16.68 4.26 14.97
CA LYS A 7 -17.00 5.22 16.02
C LYS A 7 -15.88 5.28 17.06
N PRO A 8 -15.72 6.39 17.82
CA PRO A 8 -14.61 6.56 18.77
C PRO A 8 -14.45 5.41 19.78
N ARG A 9 -15.56 4.82 20.26
CA ARG A 9 -15.49 3.66 21.18
C ARG A 9 -14.90 2.41 20.54
N GLU A 10 -15.15 2.19 19.25
CA GLU A 10 -14.63 1.06 18.48
C GLU A 10 -13.13 1.25 18.22
N ILE A 11 -12.70 2.49 17.92
CA ILE A 11 -11.29 2.84 17.77
C ILE A 11 -10.55 2.62 19.09
N ASN A 12 -11.09 3.09 20.21
CA ASN A 12 -10.50 2.88 21.53
C ASN A 12 -10.36 1.39 21.90
N ALA A 13 -11.27 0.53 21.45
CA ALA A 13 -11.14 -0.91 21.65
C ALA A 13 -9.97 -1.48 20.85
N VAL A 14 -9.85 -1.10 19.57
CA VAL A 14 -8.71 -1.52 18.73
C VAL A 14 -7.39 -1.05 19.31
N LEU A 15 -7.27 0.20 19.75
CA LEU A 15 -6.03 0.74 20.32
C LEU A 15 -5.56 -0.04 21.57
N ARG A 16 -6.50 -0.57 22.37
CA ARG A 16 -6.16 -1.40 23.53
C ARG A 16 -5.74 -2.81 23.16
N GLU A 17 -6.37 -3.42 22.16
CA GLU A 17 -6.23 -4.84 21.84
C GLU A 17 -5.22 -5.10 20.73
N CYS A 18 -5.21 -4.24 19.71
CA CYS A 18 -4.42 -4.38 18.49
C CYS A 18 -4.10 -2.99 17.89
N PRO A 19 -3.17 -2.21 18.47
CA PRO A 19 -2.84 -0.84 18.03
C PRO A 19 -2.08 -0.82 16.70
N LEU A 20 -2.66 -1.47 15.68
CA LEU A 20 -2.14 -1.66 14.33
C LEU A 20 -2.94 -0.83 13.33
N ALA A 21 -2.24 -0.03 12.52
CA ALA A 21 -2.81 0.75 11.43
C ALA A 21 -2.17 0.39 10.09
N TYR A 22 -2.99 0.36 9.03
CA TYR A 22 -2.56 0.23 7.65
C TYR A 22 -2.76 1.57 6.95
N LEU A 23 -1.66 2.21 6.56
CA LEU A 23 -1.63 3.41 5.73
C LEU A 23 -1.31 2.99 4.30
N VAL A 24 -2.28 3.12 3.39
CA VAL A 24 -2.12 2.74 1.99
C VAL A 24 -1.81 3.98 1.16
N TRP A 25 -0.73 3.89 0.36
CA TRP A 25 -0.25 4.99 -0.44
C TRP A 25 -0.08 4.59 -1.91
N GLY A 26 -0.73 5.28 -2.81
CA GLY A 26 -0.64 5.07 -4.23
C GLY A 26 -0.71 6.38 -5.02
N ALA A 27 -1.11 6.27 -6.29
CA ALA A 27 -1.17 7.40 -7.21
C ALA A 27 -2.47 7.44 -8.01
N LEU A 28 -2.74 8.58 -8.65
CA LEU A 28 -3.58 8.68 -9.83
C LEU A 28 -2.63 8.75 -11.02
N GLU A 29 -2.48 7.66 -11.75
CA GLU A 29 -1.46 7.49 -12.75
C GLU A 29 -1.98 6.76 -13.98
N TRP A 30 -1.43 7.04 -15.14
CA TRP A 30 -1.70 6.32 -16.37
C TRP A 30 -1.23 4.86 -16.24
N HIS A 31 -2.14 3.92 -16.44
CA HIS A 31 -1.90 2.47 -16.40
C HIS A 31 -2.41 1.80 -17.69
N GLY A 32 -2.00 2.33 -18.84
CA GLY A 32 -2.50 1.90 -20.14
C GLY A 32 -3.95 2.31 -20.38
N VAL A 33 -4.46 1.98 -21.56
CA VAL A 33 -5.84 2.30 -21.98
C VAL A 33 -6.87 1.33 -21.37
N HIS A 34 -6.42 0.27 -20.75
CA HIS A 34 -7.22 -0.86 -20.27
C HIS A 34 -7.51 -0.84 -18.77
N ASN A 35 -6.83 -0.02 -17.99
CA ASN A 35 -7.00 0.08 -16.54
C ASN A 35 -7.52 1.44 -16.11
N ALA A 36 -8.17 1.47 -14.94
CA ALA A 36 -8.49 2.71 -14.26
C ALA A 36 -7.23 3.41 -13.74
N ILE A 37 -7.19 4.74 -13.78
CA ILE A 37 -6.04 5.57 -13.34
C ILE A 37 -5.73 5.48 -11.84
N GLY A 38 -6.62 4.95 -11.03
CA GLY A 38 -6.44 4.71 -9.59
C GLY A 38 -5.93 3.32 -9.25
N LEU A 39 -5.47 2.54 -10.23
CA LEU A 39 -5.07 1.14 -10.08
C LEU A 39 -4.17 0.91 -8.87
N ASP A 40 -3.09 1.65 -8.74
CA ASP A 40 -2.11 1.57 -7.65
C ASP A 40 -2.76 1.52 -6.28
N THR A 41 -3.57 2.54 -6.02
CA THR A 41 -4.21 2.73 -4.72
C THR A 41 -5.31 1.70 -4.50
N ILE A 42 -6.10 1.41 -5.54
CA ILE A 42 -7.25 0.48 -5.43
C ILE A 42 -6.77 -0.93 -5.13
N LYS A 43 -5.73 -1.44 -5.84
CA LYS A 43 -5.21 -2.78 -5.57
C LYS A 43 -4.61 -2.88 -4.18
N ALA A 44 -3.73 -1.94 -3.80
CA ALA A 44 -3.08 -1.96 -2.50
C ALA A 44 -4.07 -1.81 -1.33
N TYR A 45 -5.12 -1.00 -1.50
CA TYR A 45 -6.15 -0.84 -0.46
C TYR A 45 -6.92 -2.15 -0.21
N ASN A 46 -7.30 -2.86 -1.26
CA ASN A 46 -7.97 -4.14 -1.10
C ASN A 46 -7.04 -5.21 -0.52
N MET A 47 -5.75 -5.23 -0.92
CA MET A 47 -4.73 -6.10 -0.31
C MET A 47 -4.55 -5.80 1.19
N ALA A 48 -4.52 -4.53 1.59
CA ALA A 48 -4.46 -4.14 3.00
C ALA A 48 -5.73 -4.57 3.77
N LEU A 49 -6.91 -4.50 3.17
CA LEU A 49 -8.15 -4.99 3.77
C LEU A 49 -8.11 -6.51 4.00
N ASP A 50 -7.56 -7.28 3.04
CA ASP A 50 -7.39 -8.73 3.20
C ASP A 50 -6.40 -9.05 4.32
N LEU A 51 -5.25 -8.38 4.34
CA LEU A 51 -4.25 -8.55 5.39
C LEU A 51 -4.78 -8.17 6.78
N CYS A 52 -5.56 -7.08 6.87
CA CYS A 52 -6.21 -6.64 8.11
C CYS A 52 -7.23 -7.66 8.65
N ARG A 53 -7.88 -8.47 7.81
CA ARG A 53 -8.76 -9.56 8.26
C ARG A 53 -8.00 -10.65 9.00
N GLU A 54 -6.74 -10.90 8.60
CA GLU A 54 -5.88 -11.93 9.19
C GLU A 54 -5.12 -11.46 10.45
N THR A 55 -4.84 -10.18 10.56
CA THR A 55 -3.93 -9.62 11.57
C THR A 55 -4.60 -8.70 12.57
N GLY A 56 -5.84 -8.26 12.30
CA GLY A 56 -6.51 -7.24 13.08
C GLY A 56 -6.07 -5.81 12.70
N GLY A 57 -6.39 -4.86 13.57
CA GLY A 57 -6.10 -3.44 13.33
C GLY A 57 -7.11 -2.72 12.46
N VAL A 58 -6.71 -1.58 11.92
CA VAL A 58 -7.55 -0.72 11.06
C VAL A 58 -6.85 -0.34 9.78
N VAL A 59 -7.61 -0.19 8.70
CA VAL A 59 -7.13 0.36 7.42
C VAL A 59 -7.63 1.78 7.30
N LEU A 60 -6.73 2.73 7.04
CA LEU A 60 -7.06 4.13 6.82
C LEU A 60 -7.64 4.36 5.42
N PRO A 61 -8.38 5.46 5.20
CA PRO A 61 -8.69 5.93 3.85
C PRO A 61 -7.40 6.03 3.02
N PRO A 62 -7.40 5.50 1.79
CA PRO A 62 -6.18 5.42 1.01
C PRO A 62 -5.74 6.78 0.46
N VAL A 63 -4.44 7.00 0.32
CA VAL A 63 -3.84 8.25 -0.17
C VAL A 63 -3.48 8.13 -1.65
N TYR A 64 -3.94 9.11 -2.46
CA TYR A 64 -3.64 9.25 -3.89
C TYR A 64 -2.64 10.40 -4.10
N CYS A 65 -1.38 10.20 -3.73
CA CYS A 65 -0.36 11.24 -3.80
C CYS A 65 0.96 10.67 -4.34
N GLY A 66 1.07 10.55 -5.66
CA GLY A 66 2.20 9.94 -6.36
C GLY A 66 3.31 10.93 -6.69
N TYR A 67 4.56 10.49 -6.57
CA TYR A 67 5.77 11.16 -7.03
C TYR A 67 6.55 10.22 -7.95
N GLN A 68 7.21 10.75 -8.97
CA GLN A 68 7.87 9.96 -10.02
C GLN A 68 6.88 9.07 -10.77
N THR A 69 5.75 9.66 -11.15
CA THR A 69 4.73 9.01 -11.96
C THR A 69 5.09 9.04 -13.46
N MET A 70 4.26 8.42 -14.29
CA MET A 70 4.45 8.40 -15.76
C MET A 70 4.39 9.78 -16.43
N ARG A 71 3.88 10.81 -15.74
CA ARG A 71 3.72 12.14 -16.33
C ARG A 71 5.05 12.85 -16.66
N PRO A 72 6.00 13.02 -15.72
CA PRO A 72 7.26 13.66 -16.04
C PRO A 72 8.15 12.82 -16.94
N TRP A 73 8.01 11.49 -16.88
CA TRP A 73 8.88 10.58 -17.61
C TRP A 73 8.47 10.41 -19.07
N GLN A 74 7.16 10.23 -19.35
CA GLN A 74 6.66 9.95 -20.71
C GLN A 74 5.54 10.91 -21.16
N GLY A 75 5.16 11.87 -20.34
CA GLY A 75 4.16 12.89 -20.67
C GLY A 75 2.72 12.38 -20.71
N PHE A 76 2.43 11.22 -20.11
CA PHE A 76 1.07 10.69 -20.09
C PHE A 76 0.11 11.63 -19.33
N THR A 77 -1.01 11.94 -19.98
CA THR A 77 -2.10 12.71 -19.39
C THR A 77 -2.89 11.90 -18.37
N HIS A 78 -3.83 12.52 -17.66
CA HIS A 78 -4.62 11.88 -16.59
C HIS A 78 -3.75 11.28 -15.46
N THR A 79 -2.56 11.83 -15.27
CA THR A 79 -1.58 11.43 -14.26
C THR A 79 -1.28 12.64 -13.38
N PHE A 80 -1.33 12.45 -12.06
CA PHE A 80 -1.04 13.50 -11.09
C PHE A 80 0.34 13.30 -10.50
N GLU A 81 1.21 14.28 -10.70
CA GLU A 81 2.56 14.30 -10.16
C GLU A 81 2.65 15.30 -9.02
N PHE A 82 3.08 14.85 -7.85
CA PHE A 82 3.34 15.69 -6.69
C PHE A 82 4.85 15.84 -6.46
N SER A 83 5.26 16.85 -5.69
CA SER A 83 6.66 17.00 -5.35
C SER A 83 7.11 15.98 -4.29
N ARG A 84 8.41 15.65 -4.31
CA ARG A 84 9.03 14.80 -3.29
C ARG A 84 8.77 15.34 -1.89
N GLU A 85 8.95 16.64 -1.71
CA GLU A 85 8.80 17.34 -0.44
C GLU A 85 7.38 17.21 0.12
N LEU A 86 6.35 17.35 -0.76
CA LEU A 86 4.96 17.18 -0.33
C LEU A 86 4.69 15.73 0.08
N VAL A 87 5.12 14.75 -0.72
CA VAL A 87 4.91 13.33 -0.40
C VAL A 87 5.57 12.96 0.92
N THR A 88 6.85 13.38 1.12
CA THR A 88 7.58 13.10 2.36
C THR A 88 6.91 13.76 3.58
N GLN A 89 6.55 15.05 3.48
CA GLN A 89 5.93 15.78 4.58
C GLN A 89 4.55 15.22 4.92
N TYR A 90 3.74 14.91 3.91
CA TYR A 90 2.39 14.40 4.12
C TYR A 90 2.42 13.00 4.77
N ALA A 91 3.34 12.14 4.33
CA ALA A 91 3.53 10.84 4.97
C ALA A 91 3.99 10.97 6.44
N TYR A 92 4.94 11.88 6.70
CA TYR A 92 5.41 12.15 8.05
C TYR A 92 4.27 12.62 8.97
N GLU A 93 3.43 13.54 8.51
CA GLU A 93 2.29 14.02 9.29
C GLU A 93 1.24 12.94 9.54
N TYR A 94 1.01 12.03 8.60
CA TYR A 94 0.15 10.87 8.85
C TYR A 94 0.72 9.96 9.93
N LEU A 95 2.02 9.70 9.92
CA LEU A 95 2.68 8.87 10.93
C LEU A 95 2.61 9.52 12.33
N GLU A 96 2.84 10.83 12.44
CA GLU A 96 2.70 11.58 13.70
C GLU A 96 1.26 11.51 14.23
N ASN A 97 0.26 11.76 13.38
CA ASN A 97 -1.14 11.68 13.80
C ASN A 97 -1.51 10.27 14.27
N LEU A 98 -1.05 9.23 13.59
CA LEU A 98 -1.29 7.85 14.03
C LEU A 98 -0.65 7.54 15.38
N TYR A 99 0.54 8.04 15.62
CA TYR A 99 1.24 7.90 16.90
C TYR A 99 0.50 8.63 18.02
N ASP A 100 0.06 9.87 17.79
CA ASP A 100 -0.69 10.69 18.74
C ASP A 100 -2.03 10.06 19.10
N GLU A 101 -2.72 9.44 18.14
CA GLU A 101 -3.95 8.67 18.35
C GLU A 101 -3.73 7.37 19.15
N GLY A 102 -2.49 6.89 19.28
CA GLY A 102 -2.17 5.71 20.08
C GLY A 102 -1.83 4.46 19.27
N PHE A 103 -1.73 4.51 17.94
CA PHE A 103 -1.23 3.39 17.15
C PHE A 103 0.27 3.19 17.41
N ARG A 104 0.70 1.92 17.47
CA ARG A 104 2.09 1.55 17.81
C ARG A 104 2.73 0.62 16.79
N ALA A 105 1.94 -0.04 15.97
CA ALA A 105 2.38 -0.77 14.79
C ALA A 105 1.73 -0.14 13.56
N ILE A 106 2.53 0.21 12.55
CA ILE A 106 2.06 0.86 11.32
C ILE A 106 2.60 0.08 10.12
N VAL A 107 1.72 -0.28 9.20
CA VAL A 107 2.09 -0.83 7.89
C VAL A 107 1.85 0.26 6.86
N LEU A 108 2.92 0.81 6.27
CA LEU A 108 2.85 1.71 5.12
C LEU A 108 2.95 0.87 3.85
N LEU A 109 1.81 0.59 3.23
CA LEU A 109 1.73 -0.23 2.02
C LEU A 109 1.68 0.65 0.77
N MET A 110 2.68 0.51 -0.09
CA MET A 110 2.86 1.33 -1.28
C MET A 110 2.32 0.59 -2.51
N GLY A 111 1.26 1.10 -3.11
CA GLY A 111 0.72 0.60 -4.37
C GLY A 111 1.40 1.23 -5.59
N HIS A 112 1.88 2.47 -5.46
CA HIS A 112 2.80 3.12 -6.40
C HIS A 112 4.23 2.95 -5.91
N TYR A 113 5.15 2.51 -6.78
CA TYR A 113 6.50 2.15 -6.36
C TYR A 113 7.61 2.63 -7.32
N GLY A 114 7.44 3.77 -7.93
CA GLY A 114 8.57 4.48 -8.55
C GLY A 114 9.71 4.63 -7.53
N ASN A 115 10.96 4.31 -7.90
CA ASN A 115 12.07 4.22 -6.95
C ASN A 115 12.20 5.47 -6.06
N LYS A 116 12.11 6.67 -6.65
CA LYS A 116 12.21 7.93 -5.88
C LYS A 116 10.96 8.20 -5.03
N HIS A 117 9.81 7.64 -5.39
CA HIS A 117 8.60 7.69 -4.55
C HIS A 117 8.78 6.84 -3.29
N VAL A 118 9.27 5.61 -3.46
CA VAL A 118 9.61 4.71 -2.34
C VAL A 118 10.66 5.35 -1.44
N GLU A 119 11.71 5.96 -2.00
CA GLU A 119 12.71 6.72 -1.24
C GLU A 119 12.10 7.88 -0.45
N ALA A 120 11.14 8.61 -1.02
CA ALA A 120 10.47 9.73 -0.34
C ALA A 120 9.64 9.27 0.86
N LEU A 121 8.90 8.18 0.72
CA LEU A 121 8.12 7.60 1.80
C LEU A 121 9.01 6.98 2.89
N ASN A 122 10.08 6.27 2.51
CA ASN A 122 11.04 5.74 3.47
C ASN A 122 11.74 6.87 4.25
N ALA A 123 12.09 7.99 3.62
CA ALA A 123 12.66 9.14 4.32
C ALA A 123 11.71 9.73 5.38
N ALA A 124 10.39 9.71 5.14
CA ALA A 124 9.41 10.09 6.16
C ALA A 124 9.39 9.10 7.32
N VAL A 125 9.43 7.80 7.02
CA VAL A 125 9.47 6.72 8.02
C VAL A 125 10.74 6.81 8.87
N ASP A 126 11.92 6.93 8.24
CA ASP A 126 13.20 7.03 8.94
C ASP A 126 13.20 8.20 9.92
N HIS A 127 12.77 9.39 9.46
CA HIS A 127 12.68 10.56 10.32
C HIS A 127 11.70 10.37 11.48
N PHE A 128 10.59 9.69 11.24
CA PHE A 128 9.57 9.41 12.26
C PHE A 128 10.08 8.42 13.32
N VAL A 129 10.68 7.30 12.93
CA VAL A 129 11.13 6.27 13.88
C VAL A 129 12.32 6.70 14.71
N GLU A 130 13.16 7.62 14.20
CA GLU A 130 14.23 8.24 14.99
C GLU A 130 13.70 9.01 16.20
N ARG A 131 12.47 9.53 16.14
CA ARG A 131 11.84 10.33 17.20
C ARG A 131 10.96 9.51 18.15
N HIS A 132 10.52 8.33 17.72
CA HIS A 132 9.53 7.51 18.42
C HIS A 132 10.03 6.07 18.62
N ALA A 133 10.81 5.84 19.70
CA ALA A 133 11.43 4.53 19.97
C ALA A 133 10.43 3.39 20.25
N ASN A 134 9.20 3.73 20.65
CA ASN A 134 8.14 2.77 21.04
C ASN A 134 7.11 2.51 19.94
N VAL A 135 7.40 2.85 18.68
CA VAL A 135 6.60 2.52 17.52
C VAL A 135 7.37 1.58 16.59
N ARG A 136 6.67 0.79 15.81
CA ARG A 136 7.26 -0.04 14.74
C ARG A 136 6.55 0.26 13.44
N VAL A 137 7.31 0.46 12.37
CA VAL A 137 6.79 0.72 11.03
C VAL A 137 7.33 -0.31 10.05
N LEU A 138 6.44 -0.93 9.29
CA LEU A 138 6.77 -1.77 8.13
C LEU A 138 6.34 -1.03 6.87
N ALA A 139 7.30 -0.45 6.17
CA ALA A 139 7.07 0.26 4.90
C ALA A 139 7.54 -0.61 3.73
N MET A 140 6.65 -0.90 2.78
CA MET A 140 7.00 -1.74 1.63
C MET A 140 6.05 -1.54 0.44
N PRO A 141 6.55 -1.67 -0.80
CA PRO A 141 5.70 -1.92 -1.96
C PRO A 141 4.88 -3.20 -1.82
N ASP A 142 3.69 -3.21 -2.39
CA ASP A 142 2.74 -4.32 -2.26
C ASP A 142 3.19 -5.64 -2.91
N TYR A 143 4.12 -5.57 -3.86
CA TYR A 143 4.70 -6.76 -4.50
C TYR A 143 5.81 -7.44 -3.68
N VAL A 144 6.38 -6.76 -2.67
CA VAL A 144 7.54 -7.26 -1.91
C VAL A 144 7.27 -8.60 -1.22
N PRO A 145 6.12 -8.83 -0.56
CA PRO A 145 5.83 -10.13 0.04
C PRO A 145 5.87 -11.30 -0.95
N ALA A 146 5.39 -11.11 -2.18
CA ALA A 146 5.48 -12.14 -3.22
C ALA A 146 6.93 -12.45 -3.61
N SER A 147 7.81 -11.44 -3.62
CA SER A 147 9.23 -11.63 -3.94
C SER A 147 9.98 -12.49 -2.91
N TRP A 148 9.53 -12.56 -1.67
CA TRP A 148 10.16 -13.41 -0.63
C TRP A 148 10.05 -14.92 -0.93
N VAL A 149 9.12 -15.31 -1.80
CA VAL A 149 8.93 -16.69 -2.27
C VAL A 149 9.18 -16.83 -3.77
N ASN A 150 9.96 -15.91 -4.35
CA ASN A 150 10.35 -15.88 -5.77
C ASN A 150 9.16 -15.78 -6.74
N VAL A 151 8.05 -15.18 -6.31
CA VAL A 151 6.93 -14.82 -7.17
C VAL A 151 7.10 -13.37 -7.61
N SER A 152 7.13 -13.12 -8.92
CA SER A 152 7.18 -11.75 -9.45
C SER A 152 5.82 -11.09 -9.25
N GLY A 153 5.79 -9.96 -8.53
CA GLY A 153 4.56 -9.21 -8.24
C GLY A 153 4.54 -7.80 -8.81
N GLY A 154 5.71 -7.21 -9.08
CA GLY A 154 5.83 -5.83 -9.56
C GLY A 154 5.94 -5.76 -11.09
N ASP A 155 5.15 -4.88 -11.69
CA ASP A 155 5.25 -4.42 -13.08
C ASP A 155 4.57 -3.05 -13.17
N HIS A 156 4.39 -2.48 -14.35
CA HIS A 156 3.57 -1.27 -14.52
C HIS A 156 2.45 -1.55 -15.49
N ALA A 157 1.22 -1.56 -15.01
CA ALA A 157 0.02 -1.87 -15.79
C ALA A 157 0.15 -3.16 -16.62
N GLY A 158 1.01 -4.07 -16.17
CA GLY A 158 1.30 -5.33 -16.84
C GLY A 158 0.41 -6.46 -16.33
N LYS A 159 0.91 -7.68 -16.51
CA LYS A 159 0.20 -8.90 -16.09
C LYS A 159 -0.18 -8.89 -14.62
N ASN A 160 0.75 -8.48 -13.75
CA ASN A 160 0.56 -8.63 -12.30
C ASN A 160 -0.40 -7.58 -11.74
N GLU A 161 -0.12 -6.30 -11.98
CA GLU A 161 -0.97 -5.22 -11.49
C GLU A 161 -2.37 -5.27 -12.07
N THR A 162 -2.48 -5.46 -13.39
CA THR A 162 -3.77 -5.60 -14.06
C THR A 162 -4.55 -6.79 -13.51
N SER A 163 -3.89 -7.93 -13.25
CA SER A 163 -4.53 -9.10 -12.65
C SER A 163 -5.04 -8.85 -11.24
N LEU A 164 -4.28 -8.15 -10.40
CA LEU A 164 -4.72 -7.76 -9.06
C LEU A 164 -5.96 -6.87 -9.13
N LEU A 165 -5.97 -5.88 -10.05
CA LEU A 165 -7.15 -5.04 -10.26
C LEU A 165 -8.33 -5.86 -10.77
N MET A 166 -8.13 -6.78 -11.71
CA MET A 166 -9.18 -7.70 -12.21
C MET A 166 -9.76 -8.57 -11.08
N HIS A 167 -8.93 -9.02 -10.15
CA HIS A 167 -9.39 -9.81 -9.01
C HIS A 167 -10.30 -9.01 -8.08
N TYR A 168 -9.89 -7.79 -7.72
CA TYR A 168 -10.62 -6.98 -6.75
C TYR A 168 -11.75 -6.15 -7.37
N ARG A 169 -11.54 -5.63 -8.59
CA ARG A 169 -12.44 -4.70 -9.27
C ARG A 169 -12.43 -4.96 -10.78
N PRO A 170 -13.00 -6.10 -11.23
CA PRO A 170 -13.04 -6.44 -12.66
C PRO A 170 -13.76 -5.40 -13.52
N ASP A 171 -14.65 -4.62 -12.93
CA ASP A 171 -15.37 -3.51 -13.56
C ASP A 171 -14.44 -2.33 -13.98
N LEU A 172 -13.21 -2.30 -13.48
CA LEU A 172 -12.22 -1.25 -13.77
C LEU A 172 -11.15 -1.66 -14.79
N VAL A 173 -11.27 -2.84 -15.40
CA VAL A 173 -10.33 -3.37 -16.38
C VAL A 173 -11.05 -3.76 -17.66
N ASP A 174 -10.53 -3.32 -18.81
CA ASP A 174 -11.04 -3.70 -20.13
C ASP A 174 -9.89 -4.00 -21.09
N LEU A 175 -9.43 -5.25 -21.09
CA LEU A 175 -8.33 -5.71 -21.94
C LEU A 175 -8.62 -5.57 -23.45
N SER A 176 -9.89 -5.47 -23.86
CA SER A 176 -10.25 -5.30 -25.28
C SER A 176 -9.84 -3.95 -25.85
N ARG A 177 -9.50 -2.99 -25.01
CA ARG A 177 -8.97 -1.67 -25.39
C ARG A 177 -7.50 -1.71 -25.78
N LEU A 178 -6.76 -2.76 -25.39
CA LEU A 178 -5.36 -2.88 -25.80
C LEU A 178 -5.24 -3.06 -27.31
N PRO A 179 -4.25 -2.42 -27.96
CA PRO A 179 -4.06 -2.55 -29.40
C PRO A 179 -3.74 -3.98 -29.81
N GLU A 180 -4.06 -4.35 -31.03
CA GLU A 180 -3.66 -5.64 -31.63
C GLU A 180 -2.13 -5.72 -31.76
N GLY A 181 -1.58 -6.95 -31.77
CA GLY A 181 -0.16 -7.21 -31.90
C GLY A 181 0.64 -7.00 -30.62
N GLU A 182 1.93 -6.74 -30.75
CA GLU A 182 2.84 -6.47 -29.64
C GLU A 182 2.60 -5.09 -29.04
N LEU A 183 2.68 -5.02 -27.71
CA LEU A 183 2.55 -3.75 -27.00
C LEU A 183 3.92 -3.04 -26.94
N ASP A 184 3.94 -1.77 -27.27
CA ASP A 184 5.09 -0.87 -27.04
C ASP A 184 4.92 -0.19 -25.67
N PRO A 185 5.74 -0.54 -24.65
CA PRO A 185 5.60 0.07 -23.32
C PRO A 185 5.70 1.60 -23.31
N ASN A 186 6.50 2.18 -24.22
CA ASN A 186 6.67 3.63 -24.27
C ASN A 186 5.44 4.35 -24.86
N ARG A 187 4.73 3.69 -25.75
CA ARG A 187 3.53 4.26 -26.38
C ARG A 187 2.27 3.99 -25.57
N GLU A 188 2.16 2.77 -25.03
CA GLU A 188 0.95 2.34 -24.32
C GLU A 188 0.99 2.70 -22.82
N GLY A 189 2.18 2.92 -22.26
CA GLY A 189 2.36 3.14 -20.80
C GLY A 189 1.92 1.93 -19.99
N CYS A 190 2.30 0.75 -20.45
CA CYS A 190 2.08 -0.51 -19.73
C CYS A 190 3.13 -1.54 -20.15
N THR A 191 3.40 -2.52 -19.30
CA THR A 191 4.35 -3.59 -19.63
C THR A 191 3.82 -4.47 -20.77
N ALA A 192 4.73 -4.99 -21.61
CA ALA A 192 4.38 -5.75 -22.83
C ALA A 192 3.50 -6.99 -22.59
N ASN A 193 3.51 -7.53 -21.37
CA ASN A 193 2.74 -8.72 -20.98
C ASN A 193 1.31 -8.41 -20.44
N ALA A 194 0.82 -7.18 -20.56
CA ALA A 194 -0.49 -6.77 -20.03
C ALA A 194 -1.66 -7.66 -20.51
N LYS A 195 -1.59 -8.15 -21.74
CA LYS A 195 -2.61 -9.06 -22.32
C LYS A 195 -2.71 -10.43 -21.63
N GLU A 196 -1.70 -10.80 -20.84
CA GLU A 196 -1.69 -12.07 -20.10
C GLU A 196 -2.37 -11.96 -18.73
N ALA A 197 -2.91 -10.80 -18.40
CA ALA A 197 -3.59 -10.57 -17.13
C ALA A 197 -4.87 -11.42 -17.00
N SER A 198 -5.10 -11.92 -15.78
CA SER A 198 -6.33 -12.63 -15.45
C SER A 198 -6.72 -12.49 -13.98
N ALA A 199 -8.01 -12.61 -13.70
CA ALA A 199 -8.50 -12.55 -12.31
C ALA A 199 -7.93 -13.71 -11.45
N GLU A 200 -7.70 -14.88 -12.04
CA GLU A 200 -7.13 -16.05 -11.36
C GLU A 200 -5.68 -15.78 -10.95
N HIS A 201 -4.88 -15.15 -11.83
CA HIS A 201 -3.52 -14.75 -11.49
C HIS A 201 -3.53 -13.69 -10.38
N GLY A 202 -4.44 -12.72 -10.43
CA GLY A 202 -4.65 -11.73 -9.39
C GLY A 202 -5.02 -12.35 -8.04
N ALA A 203 -5.94 -13.32 -8.04
CA ALA A 203 -6.32 -14.07 -6.82
C ALA A 203 -5.12 -14.82 -6.21
N MET A 204 -4.27 -15.42 -7.06
CA MET A 204 -3.04 -16.09 -6.61
C MET A 204 -2.08 -15.08 -5.97
N LEU A 205 -1.83 -13.93 -6.60
CA LEU A 205 -0.95 -12.88 -6.05
C LEU A 205 -1.47 -12.31 -4.72
N ALA A 206 -2.77 -12.03 -4.63
CA ALA A 206 -3.41 -11.54 -3.41
C ALA A 206 -3.26 -12.54 -2.25
N ARG A 207 -3.47 -13.84 -2.51
CA ARG A 207 -3.27 -14.90 -1.53
C ARG A 207 -1.82 -14.97 -1.07
N VAL A 208 -0.85 -15.02 -2.00
CA VAL A 208 0.58 -15.06 -1.68
C VAL A 208 0.97 -13.84 -0.85
N PHE A 209 0.49 -12.65 -1.19
CA PHE A 209 0.73 -11.43 -0.40
C PHE A 209 0.27 -11.62 1.06
N VAL A 210 -0.97 -12.05 1.27
CA VAL A 210 -1.52 -12.24 2.62
C VAL A 210 -0.74 -13.32 3.39
N GLU A 211 -0.47 -14.47 2.77
CA GLU A 211 0.27 -15.56 3.39
C GLU A 211 1.67 -15.14 3.84
N GLN A 212 2.38 -14.35 3.03
CA GLN A 212 3.74 -13.92 3.31
C GLN A 212 3.81 -12.70 4.25
N ALA A 213 2.88 -11.75 4.13
CA ALA A 213 2.87 -10.54 4.96
C ALA A 213 2.36 -10.79 6.39
N THR A 214 1.39 -11.69 6.56
CA THR A 214 0.75 -11.96 7.88
C THR A 214 1.76 -12.24 9.01
N PRO A 215 2.75 -13.15 8.88
CA PRO A 215 3.70 -13.40 9.96
C PRO A 215 4.57 -12.17 10.28
N ARG A 216 4.92 -11.36 9.29
CA ARG A 216 5.71 -10.14 9.47
C ARG A 216 4.94 -9.07 10.21
N VAL A 217 3.67 -8.90 9.88
CA VAL A 217 2.81 -7.92 10.56
C VAL A 217 2.50 -8.33 11.99
N ARG A 218 2.27 -9.63 12.25
CA ARG A 218 2.10 -10.14 13.61
C ARG A 218 3.35 -9.92 14.46
N GLU A 219 4.53 -10.12 13.89
CA GLU A 219 5.81 -9.87 14.56
C GLU A 219 5.99 -8.36 14.84
N LEU A 220 5.71 -7.50 13.84
CA LEU A 220 5.73 -6.04 14.00
C LEU A 220 4.85 -5.59 15.17
N LEU A 221 3.62 -6.12 15.26
CA LEU A 221 2.69 -5.78 16.33
C LEU A 221 3.21 -6.27 17.69
N ARG A 222 3.74 -7.48 17.76
CA ARG A 222 4.34 -8.04 18.98
C ARG A 222 5.47 -7.15 19.50
N GLU A 223 6.43 -6.81 18.63
CA GLU A 223 7.55 -5.91 18.97
C GLU A 223 7.09 -4.51 19.40
N ALA A 224 6.06 -3.97 18.75
CA ALA A 224 5.49 -2.69 19.10
C ALA A 224 4.83 -2.71 20.50
N MET A 225 4.13 -3.78 20.83
CA MET A 225 3.50 -3.94 22.15
C MET A 225 4.53 -4.16 23.26
N GLU A 226 5.60 -4.91 22.99
CA GLU A 226 6.70 -5.11 23.94
C GLU A 226 7.51 -3.85 24.22
N ALA A 227 7.59 -2.94 23.24
CA ALA A 227 8.29 -1.66 23.37
C ALA A 227 7.52 -0.60 24.18
N GLN A 228 6.25 -0.86 24.56
CA GLN A 228 5.50 0.06 25.39
C GLN A 228 6.06 0.08 26.83
N PRO A 229 6.11 1.26 27.48
CA PRO A 229 6.41 1.33 28.91
C PRO A 229 5.43 0.42 29.67
N LYS A 230 5.96 -0.47 30.50
CA LYS A 230 5.08 -1.21 31.42
C LYS A 230 4.40 -0.19 32.31
N GLU A 231 3.06 -0.13 32.27
CA GLU A 231 2.33 0.59 33.29
C GLU A 231 2.83 0.12 34.65
N ILE A 232 3.44 1.05 35.39
CA ILE A 232 3.72 0.79 36.79
C ILE A 232 2.34 0.61 37.42
N ALA A 233 1.99 -0.64 37.76
CA ALA A 233 0.79 -0.88 38.52
C ALA A 233 0.91 -0.02 39.78
N ASP A 234 0.17 1.09 39.82
CA ASP A 234 0.05 1.91 41.00
C ASP A 234 -0.55 1.01 42.08
N GLY A 235 0.35 0.53 42.96
CA GLY A 235 0.01 -0.21 44.13
C GLY A 235 -0.67 0.69 45.14
N GLY A 236 -1.89 0.37 45.47
CA GLY A 236 -2.50 0.80 46.69
C GLY A 236 -3.81 1.51 46.60
#